data_ba314bcb4e4149f71cea28366d536a6d
#
_entry.id   ba314bcb4e4149f71cea28366d536a6d
#
_cell.length_a   1.000
_cell.length_b   1.000
_cell.length_c   1.000
_cell.angle_alpha   90.00
_cell.angle_beta   90.00
_cell.angle_gamma   90.00
#
_symmetry.space_group_name_H-M   'P 1'
#
loop_
_entity.id
_entity.type
_entity.pdbx_description
1 polymer ?
#
loop_
_entity_poly.entity_id
_entity_poly.type
_entity_poly.pdbx_seq_one_letter_code
_entity_poly.pdbx_strand_id
1 'polypeptide(L)'
;MKRILLAEDDNDMRQFLTRALKTAGYEVVSFDNGKSAYERLREEPFSLLLSDIVMPEMDGIELARRATELDPDLKVMFITGFAAVTLNTNASPPKDARVLSKPFHLKDLVNEVERLLAA
;
A
#
# COMPACT_ATOMS: atom_id res chain seq x y z
N MET A 1 9.14 8.13 -13.99
CA MET A 1 8.17 7.10 -13.68
C MET A 1 8.03 6.99 -12.17
N LYS A 2 6.81 7.04 -11.68
CA LYS A 2 6.59 6.95 -10.24
C LYS A 2 6.68 5.51 -9.76
N ARG A 3 7.19 5.33 -8.55
CA ARG A 3 7.46 4.01 -7.99
C ARG A 3 6.49 3.69 -6.86
N ILE A 4 5.90 2.50 -6.94
CA ILE A 4 4.94 2.02 -5.95
C ILE A 4 5.51 0.79 -5.26
N LEU A 5 5.49 0.79 -3.92
CA LEU A 5 5.77 -0.41 -3.16
C LEU A 5 4.45 -1.04 -2.76
N LEU A 6 4.26 -2.29 -3.13
CA LEU A 6 3.04 -3.05 -2.86
C LEU A 6 3.32 -4.12 -1.82
N ALA A 7 2.54 -4.13 -0.75
CA ALA A 7 2.61 -5.18 0.27
C ALA A 7 1.28 -5.91 0.33
N GLU A 8 1.27 -7.17 -0.06
CA GLU A 8 0.06 -7.98 -0.13
C GLU A 8 0.44 -9.45 0.03
N ASP A 9 -0.10 -10.14 1.04
CA ASP A 9 0.26 -11.52 1.31
C ASP A 9 -0.45 -12.55 0.43
N ASP A 10 -1.57 -12.18 -0.19
CA ASP A 10 -2.26 -13.04 -1.15
C ASP A 10 -1.53 -13.01 -2.48
N ASN A 11 -0.99 -14.15 -2.91
CA ASN A 11 -0.19 -14.22 -4.13
C ASN A 11 -0.95 -13.81 -5.39
N ASP A 12 -2.18 -14.25 -5.51
CA ASP A 12 -2.98 -13.95 -6.69
C ASP A 12 -3.32 -12.46 -6.75
N MET A 13 -3.72 -11.90 -5.61
CA MET A 13 -4.04 -10.47 -5.54
C MET A 13 -2.78 -9.64 -5.78
N ARG A 14 -1.65 -10.03 -5.22
CA ARG A 14 -0.40 -9.30 -5.43
C ARG A 14 0.00 -9.26 -6.90
N GLN A 15 -0.10 -10.40 -7.58
CA GLN A 15 0.23 -10.46 -9.00
C GLN A 15 -0.76 -9.64 -9.84
N PHE A 16 -2.04 -9.71 -9.51
CA PHE A 16 -3.08 -8.97 -10.20
C PHE A 16 -2.86 -7.46 -10.07
N LEU A 17 -2.61 -6.98 -8.86
CA LEU A 17 -2.37 -5.56 -8.61
C LEU A 17 -1.08 -5.08 -9.26
N THR A 18 -0.03 -5.89 -9.19
CA THR A 18 1.26 -5.55 -9.80
C THR A 18 1.10 -5.35 -11.30
N ARG A 19 0.41 -6.26 -11.95
CA ARG A 19 0.20 -6.20 -13.40
C ARG A 19 -0.62 -4.96 -13.78
N ALA A 20 -1.68 -4.71 -13.03
CA ALA A 20 -2.56 -3.57 -13.30
C ALA A 20 -1.83 -2.25 -13.18
N LEU A 21 -1.03 -2.09 -12.13
CA LEU A 21 -0.31 -0.85 -11.89
C LEU A 21 0.82 -0.64 -12.90
N LYS A 22 1.49 -1.71 -13.29
CA LYS A 22 2.51 -1.63 -14.35
C LYS A 22 1.87 -1.22 -15.68
N THR A 23 0.71 -1.78 -15.99
CA THR A 23 -0.02 -1.42 -17.19
C THR A 23 -0.42 0.06 -17.19
N ALA A 24 -0.69 0.61 -16.01
CA ALA A 24 -1.03 2.02 -15.85
C ALA A 24 0.19 2.95 -15.94
N GLY A 25 1.40 2.40 -16.05
CA GLY A 25 2.60 3.20 -16.25
C GLY A 25 3.48 3.39 -15.02
N TYR A 26 3.24 2.64 -13.96
CA TYR A 26 4.04 2.75 -12.75
C TYR A 26 5.09 1.65 -12.64
N GLU A 27 6.18 1.94 -11.93
CA GLU A 27 7.13 0.93 -11.55
C GLU A 27 6.67 0.34 -10.21
N VAL A 28 6.57 -0.98 -10.14
CA VAL A 28 6.03 -1.64 -8.95
C VAL A 28 7.03 -2.65 -8.40
N VAL A 29 7.29 -2.56 -7.10
CA VAL A 29 8.05 -3.56 -6.36
C VAL A 29 7.12 -4.14 -5.31
N SER A 30 6.98 -5.46 -5.26
CA SER A 30 5.99 -6.09 -4.39
C SER A 30 6.62 -7.06 -3.39
N PHE A 31 5.96 -7.17 -2.25
CA PHE A 31 6.35 -8.07 -1.16
C PHE A 31 5.11 -8.74 -0.58
N ASP A 32 5.30 -9.89 0.04
CA ASP A 32 4.20 -10.66 0.63
C ASP A 32 4.07 -10.44 2.14
N ASN A 33 4.88 -9.56 2.71
CA ASN A 33 4.82 -9.26 4.14
C ASN A 33 5.35 -7.86 4.42
N GLY A 34 4.96 -7.32 5.59
CA GLY A 34 5.31 -5.96 5.95
C GLY A 34 6.78 -5.77 6.30
N LYS A 35 7.41 -6.79 6.85
CA LYS A 35 8.81 -6.68 7.26
C LYS A 35 9.74 -6.47 6.07
N SER A 36 9.58 -7.31 5.05
CA SER A 36 10.42 -7.18 3.84
C SER A 36 10.12 -5.89 3.10
N ALA A 37 8.86 -5.48 3.08
CA ALA A 37 8.48 -4.20 2.48
C ALA A 37 9.16 -3.04 3.19
N TYR A 38 9.16 -3.05 4.51
CA TYR A 38 9.79 -2.00 5.29
C TYR A 38 11.31 -1.94 5.05
N GLU A 39 11.96 -3.09 4.97
CA GLU A 39 13.39 -3.13 4.70
C GLU A 39 13.73 -2.49 3.35
N ARG A 40 12.89 -2.70 2.34
CA ARG A 40 13.10 -2.08 1.04
C ARG A 40 12.85 -0.57 1.10
N LEU A 41 11.86 -0.12 1.86
CA LEU A 41 11.60 1.31 2.05
C LEU A 41 12.78 2.03 2.67
N ARG A 42 13.54 1.34 3.51
CA ARG A 42 14.74 1.91 4.11
C ARG A 42 15.88 2.08 3.12
N GLU A 43 15.87 1.30 2.05
CA GLU A 43 16.96 1.30 1.07
C GLU A 43 16.79 2.30 -0.05
N GLU A 44 15.55 2.57 -0.45
CA GLU A 44 15.29 3.45 -1.59
C GLU A 44 13.93 4.13 -1.46
N PRO A 45 13.80 5.31 -2.12
CA PRO A 45 12.54 6.06 -2.01
C PRO A 45 11.44 5.49 -2.91
N PHE A 46 10.20 5.68 -2.48
CA PHE A 46 9.00 5.32 -3.24
C PHE A 46 8.02 6.49 -3.20
N SER A 47 7.13 6.55 -4.19
CA SER A 47 6.11 7.60 -4.25
C SER A 47 4.85 7.19 -3.48
N LEU A 48 4.53 5.90 -3.47
CA LEU A 48 3.32 5.38 -2.85
C LEU A 48 3.61 4.04 -2.19
N LEU A 49 3.05 3.85 -1.00
CA LEU A 49 2.93 2.53 -0.36
C LEU A 49 1.49 2.10 -0.50
N LEU A 50 1.26 0.99 -1.20
CA LEU A 50 -0.04 0.35 -1.31
C LEU A 50 0.01 -0.95 -0.54
N SER A 51 -0.77 -1.07 0.53
CA SER A 51 -0.64 -2.20 1.45
C SER A 51 -1.97 -2.77 1.89
N ASP A 52 -2.04 -4.09 2.00
CA ASP A 52 -3.11 -4.72 2.74
C ASP A 52 -2.91 -4.38 4.22
N ILE A 53 -3.99 -4.37 4.99
CA ILE A 53 -3.89 -4.10 6.42
C ILE A 53 -3.48 -5.35 7.19
N VAL A 54 -4.09 -6.50 6.89
CA VAL A 54 -3.79 -7.75 7.59
C VAL A 54 -2.74 -8.54 6.85
N MET A 55 -1.55 -8.64 7.45
CA MET A 55 -0.42 -9.37 6.87
C MET A 55 0.40 -10.00 7.97
N PRO A 56 1.14 -11.10 7.66
CA PRO A 56 2.04 -11.69 8.66
C PRO A 56 3.23 -10.78 8.96
N GLU A 57 3.80 -10.95 10.12
CA GLU A 57 4.98 -10.31 10.67
C GLU A 57 4.80 -8.83 11.01
N MET A 58 4.29 -8.02 10.10
CA MET A 58 4.02 -6.61 10.36
C MET A 58 2.77 -6.24 9.56
N ASP A 59 1.71 -5.79 10.23
CA ASP A 59 0.49 -5.41 9.52
C ASP A 59 0.67 -4.10 8.75
N GLY A 60 -0.29 -3.81 7.88
CA GLY A 60 -0.18 -2.67 6.98
C GLY A 60 -0.19 -1.32 7.70
N ILE A 61 -0.89 -1.20 8.81
CA ILE A 61 -0.94 0.07 9.56
C ILE A 61 0.40 0.34 10.21
N GLU A 62 1.01 -0.67 10.82
CA GLU A 62 2.33 -0.53 11.42
C GLU A 62 3.37 -0.23 10.33
N LEU A 63 3.29 -0.92 9.20
CA LEU A 63 4.19 -0.67 8.07
C LEU A 63 4.09 0.77 7.59
N ALA A 64 2.86 1.27 7.42
CA ALA A 64 2.65 2.63 6.95
C ALA A 64 3.14 3.66 7.96
N ARG A 65 2.91 3.41 9.23
CA ARG A 65 3.39 4.31 10.29
C ARG A 65 4.91 4.43 10.26
N ARG A 66 5.60 3.30 10.17
CA ARG A 66 7.06 3.31 10.09
C ARG A 66 7.57 3.91 8.79
N ALA A 67 6.88 3.65 7.70
CA ALA A 67 7.26 4.17 6.39
C ALA A 67 7.17 5.69 6.34
N THR A 68 6.12 6.26 6.91
CA THR A 68 5.95 7.71 6.93
C THR A 68 6.88 8.41 7.93
N GLU A 69 7.40 7.68 8.89
CA GLU A 69 8.49 8.20 9.74
C GLU A 69 9.79 8.33 8.94
N LEU A 70 10.04 7.39 8.02
CA LEU A 70 11.21 7.45 7.15
C LEU A 70 11.06 8.55 6.09
N ASP A 71 9.86 8.69 5.54
CA ASP A 71 9.58 9.62 4.45
C ASP A 71 8.20 10.24 4.66
N PRO A 72 8.13 11.43 5.25
CA PRO A 72 6.83 12.09 5.49
C PRO A 72 6.05 12.42 4.22
N ASP A 73 6.71 12.46 3.07
CA ASP A 73 6.05 12.77 1.80
C ASP A 73 5.47 11.54 1.11
N LEU A 74 5.74 10.35 1.64
CA LEU A 74 5.22 9.12 1.08
C LEU A 74 3.70 9.10 1.15
N LYS A 75 3.05 8.81 0.03
CA LYS A 75 1.60 8.62 0.00
C LYS A 75 1.29 7.20 0.41
N VAL A 76 0.17 7.01 1.09
CA VAL A 76 -0.22 5.69 1.59
C VAL A 76 -1.65 5.37 1.18
N MET A 77 -1.87 4.15 0.71
CA MET A 77 -3.19 3.64 0.40
C MET A 77 -3.30 2.22 0.95
N PHE A 78 -4.38 1.95 1.66
CA PHE A 78 -4.65 0.62 2.18
C PHE A 78 -5.71 -0.08 1.35
N ILE A 79 -5.58 -1.40 1.22
CA ILE A 79 -6.63 -2.25 0.70
C ILE A 79 -6.99 -3.25 1.80
N THR A 80 -8.28 -3.51 1.99
CA THR A 80 -8.70 -4.40 3.07
C THR A 80 -10.07 -5.01 2.80
N GLY A 81 -10.26 -6.25 3.29
CA GLY A 81 -11.56 -6.90 3.31
C GLY A 81 -12.34 -6.65 4.59
N PHE A 82 -11.72 -6.01 5.59
CA PHE A 82 -12.31 -5.85 6.91
C PHE A 82 -12.15 -4.42 7.44
N ALA A 83 -12.48 -3.43 6.62
CA ALA A 83 -12.19 -2.03 6.92
C ALA A 83 -12.67 -1.57 8.30
N ALA A 84 -13.91 -1.92 8.64
CA ALA A 84 -14.49 -1.44 9.89
C ALA A 84 -13.83 -2.04 11.13
N VAL A 85 -13.37 -3.28 11.03
CA VAL A 85 -12.79 -4.01 12.17
C VAL A 85 -11.34 -3.61 12.38
N THR A 86 -10.58 -3.51 11.31
CA THR A 86 -9.15 -3.29 11.37
C THR A 86 -8.78 -1.88 11.82
N LEU A 87 -9.64 -0.90 11.55
CA LEU A 87 -9.38 0.48 11.95
C LEU A 87 -9.58 0.72 13.44
N ASN A 88 -10.04 -0.29 14.19
CA ASN A 88 -10.18 -0.21 15.64
C ASN A 88 -8.92 -0.67 16.38
N THR A 89 -7.80 -0.79 15.71
CA THR A 89 -6.55 -1.15 16.35
C THR A 89 -5.99 0.03 17.14
N ASN A 90 -5.05 -0.25 18.04
CA ASN A 90 -4.40 0.80 18.82
C ASN A 90 -3.46 1.67 17.99
N ALA A 91 -3.10 1.22 16.81
CA ALA A 91 -2.26 1.99 15.89
C ALA A 91 -3.13 2.87 15.02
N SER A 92 -2.79 4.14 14.92
CA SER A 92 -3.49 5.07 14.03
C SER A 92 -2.86 5.04 12.65
N PRO A 93 -3.67 4.98 11.57
CA PRO A 93 -3.11 5.10 10.22
C PRO A 93 -2.54 6.50 9.99
N PRO A 94 -1.64 6.65 9.01
CA PRO A 94 -1.16 7.98 8.64
C PRO A 94 -2.31 8.89 8.26
N LYS A 95 -2.13 10.18 8.54
CA LYS A 95 -3.19 11.18 8.47
C LYS A 95 -3.89 11.26 7.11
N ASP A 96 -3.15 11.16 6.02
CA ASP A 96 -3.70 11.31 4.67
C ASP A 96 -3.86 9.98 3.94
N ALA A 97 -3.83 8.86 4.66
CA ALA A 97 -3.96 7.55 4.05
C ALA A 97 -5.36 7.33 3.50
N ARG A 98 -5.42 6.70 2.33
CA ARG A 98 -6.70 6.31 1.72
C ARG A 98 -6.94 4.84 1.98
N VAL A 99 -8.20 4.44 2.04
CA VAL A 99 -8.58 3.04 2.25
C VAL A 99 -9.54 2.62 1.14
N LEU A 100 -9.24 1.50 0.50
CA LEU A 100 -10.11 0.92 -0.50
C LEU A 100 -10.53 -0.46 -0.04
N SER A 101 -11.83 -0.68 0.10
CA SER A 101 -12.37 -1.95 0.61
C SER A 101 -12.54 -2.99 -0.50
N LYS A 102 -12.20 -4.23 -0.21
CA LYS A 102 -12.48 -5.36 -1.12
C LYS A 102 -13.96 -5.76 -0.99
N PRO A 103 -14.62 -6.19 -2.05
CA PRO A 103 -14.13 -6.18 -3.44
C PRO A 103 -14.18 -4.78 -4.05
N PHE A 104 -13.26 -4.50 -4.94
CA PHE A 104 -13.22 -3.21 -5.64
C PHE A 104 -12.99 -3.45 -7.13
N HIS A 105 -13.34 -2.45 -7.93
CA HIS A 105 -13.01 -2.49 -9.36
C HIS A 105 -11.59 -1.99 -9.55
N LEU A 106 -10.88 -2.64 -10.46
CA LEU A 106 -9.51 -2.26 -10.77
C LEU A 106 -9.41 -0.82 -11.22
N LYS A 107 -10.38 -0.35 -11.98
CA LYS A 107 -10.44 1.03 -12.43
C LYS A 107 -10.46 2.01 -11.26
N ASP A 108 -11.21 1.68 -10.21
CA ASP A 108 -11.28 2.53 -9.02
C ASP A 108 -9.95 2.60 -8.30
N LEU A 109 -9.24 1.47 -8.22
CA LEU A 109 -7.91 1.43 -7.63
C LEU A 109 -6.95 2.32 -8.40
N VAL A 110 -6.89 2.16 -9.71
CA VAL A 110 -5.97 2.93 -10.55
C VAL A 110 -6.30 4.42 -10.48
N ASN A 111 -7.58 4.78 -10.50
CA ASN A 111 -7.98 6.18 -10.40
C ASN A 111 -7.57 6.79 -9.08
N GLU A 112 -7.70 6.06 -7.98
CA GLU A 112 -7.32 6.56 -6.66
C GLU A 112 -5.80 6.73 -6.55
N VAL A 113 -5.04 5.79 -7.10
CA VAL A 113 -3.58 5.88 -7.15
C VAL A 113 -3.16 7.11 -7.95
N GLU A 114 -3.77 7.32 -9.11
CA GLU A 114 -3.45 8.48 -9.93
C GLU A 114 -3.76 9.78 -9.20
N ARG A 115 -4.87 9.84 -8.48
CA ARG A 115 -5.24 11.01 -7.70
C ARG A 115 -4.22 11.31 -6.61
N LEU A 116 -3.79 10.30 -5.88
CA LEU A 116 -2.80 10.47 -4.82
C LEU A 116 -1.46 10.95 -5.36
N LEU A 117 -1.05 10.41 -6.49
CA LEU A 117 0.26 10.71 -7.06
C LEU A 117 0.29 12.00 -7.89
N ALA A 118 -0.87 12.51 -8.25
CA ALA A 118 -0.96 13.77 -9.01
C ALA A 118 -0.87 15.00 -8.10
N ALA A 119 -1.11 14.83 -6.82
CA ALA A 119 -1.16 15.96 -5.88
C ALA A 119 0.22 16.52 -5.52
#